data_55a7752d2a0dd107abd025a129e76692
#
_entry.id   55a7752d2a0dd107abd025a129e76692
#
_cell.length_a   1.000
_cell.length_b   1.000
_cell.length_c   1.000
_cell.angle_alpha   90.00
_cell.angle_beta   90.00
_cell.angle_gamma   90.00
#
_symmetry.space_group_name_H-M   'P 1'
#
loop_
_entity.id
_entity.type
_entity.pdbx_description
1 polymer ?
#
loop_
_entity_poly.entity_id
_entity_poly.type
_entity_poly.pdbx_seq_one_letter_code
_entity_poly.pdbx_strand_id
1 'polypeptide(L)'
;MNVPKTYFSTELHTGRRALRRRLEDLFAAPRRRGVFPLVCALLLVSMLGSLVACRTAPTSAPSSGQPEPTISAPLPTVSLPALPVTEENRDTRTLYAQVLTTLLDENLLPGEINDPGGYIGTVAEREAMAENRFAVCDVDGDGREELAIQYLTANMVAGMQALLYDTDENGGLRLQFSEFPNLTFYDNGAIQAGWSHNQGLAGDFWPYTLYVYDPESDLYRDVGSVDAWSRDYQPQNYPADTDTSGTGFVYYVYRDMGTEYGLLSPVDEGEYLQWREEYLAGAAELALPWQTLTAEHIQALTAAG
;
A
#
# COMPACT_ATOMS: atom_id res chain seq x y z
N MET A 1 -4.74 -43.79 -5.50
CA MET A 1 -5.63 -42.69 -5.90
C MET A 1 -4.78 -41.63 -6.57
N ASN A 2 -4.97 -41.40 -7.87
CA ASN A 2 -4.22 -40.40 -8.62
C ASN A 2 -4.91 -39.04 -8.45
N VAL A 3 -4.21 -38.09 -7.85
CA VAL A 3 -4.67 -36.68 -7.75
C VAL A 3 -4.30 -35.98 -9.05
N PRO A 4 -5.23 -35.28 -9.74
CA PRO A 4 -4.92 -34.56 -10.96
C PRO A 4 -4.02 -33.36 -10.63
N LYS A 5 -2.89 -33.22 -11.33
CA LYS A 5 -2.01 -32.07 -11.25
C LYS A 5 -2.68 -30.88 -11.92
N THR A 6 -3.04 -29.85 -11.16
CA THR A 6 -3.49 -28.56 -11.69
C THR A 6 -2.33 -27.80 -12.31
N TYR A 7 -2.56 -27.18 -13.47
CA TYR A 7 -1.55 -26.51 -14.31
C TYR A 7 -1.05 -25.15 -13.79
N PHE A 8 -1.40 -24.74 -12.58
CA PHE A 8 -0.99 -23.47 -11.96
C PHE A 8 -0.45 -23.70 -10.54
N SER A 9 0.69 -24.37 -10.45
CA SER A 9 1.51 -24.38 -9.26
C SER A 9 2.80 -23.62 -9.58
N THR A 10 2.91 -22.39 -9.15
CA THR A 10 4.16 -21.64 -9.14
C THR A 10 5.02 -22.12 -7.96
N GLU A 11 5.73 -23.23 -8.13
CA GLU A 11 6.85 -23.56 -7.26
C GLU A 11 7.96 -22.53 -7.49
N LEU A 12 8.13 -21.60 -6.57
CA LEU A 12 9.18 -20.58 -6.52
C LEU A 12 10.54 -21.15 -6.07
N HIS A 13 10.89 -22.35 -6.52
CA HIS A 13 12.21 -22.95 -6.25
C HIS A 13 12.80 -23.57 -7.53
N THR A 14 13.03 -22.74 -8.54
CA THR A 14 13.81 -23.16 -9.70
C THR A 14 14.92 -22.16 -9.98
N GLY A 15 16.17 -22.62 -9.81
CA GLY A 15 17.37 -21.82 -9.97
C GLY A 15 17.45 -21.05 -11.31
N ARG A 16 18.32 -20.05 -11.37
CA ARG A 16 18.58 -19.12 -12.50
C ARG A 16 18.55 -19.73 -13.91
N ARG A 17 18.84 -21.03 -14.06
CA ARG A 17 18.82 -21.74 -15.35
C ARG A 17 17.40 -22.03 -15.87
N ALA A 18 16.43 -22.25 -14.98
CA ALA A 18 15.03 -22.51 -15.39
C ALA A 18 14.31 -21.22 -15.76
N LEU A 19 14.62 -20.11 -15.07
CA LEU A 19 14.09 -18.79 -15.42
C LEU A 19 14.60 -18.34 -16.80
N ARG A 20 15.88 -18.54 -17.07
CA ARG A 20 16.51 -18.21 -18.36
C ARG A 20 15.89 -18.99 -19.53
N ARG A 21 15.62 -20.28 -19.36
CA ARG A 21 14.93 -21.09 -20.37
C ARG A 21 13.49 -20.61 -20.64
N ARG A 22 12.74 -20.24 -19.59
CA ARG A 22 11.38 -19.70 -19.77
C ARG A 22 11.38 -18.35 -20.49
N LEU A 23 12.37 -17.50 -20.23
CA LEU A 23 12.55 -16.25 -20.98
C LEU A 23 12.95 -16.50 -22.44
N GLU A 24 13.87 -17.43 -22.69
CA GLU A 24 14.27 -17.81 -24.06
C GLU A 24 13.08 -18.39 -24.85
N ASP A 25 12.20 -19.18 -24.23
CA ASP A 25 10.98 -19.72 -24.83
C ASP A 25 9.91 -18.64 -25.15
N LEU A 26 9.80 -17.60 -24.33
CA LEU A 26 8.92 -16.45 -24.58
C LEU A 26 9.38 -15.62 -25.79
N PHE A 27 10.70 -15.52 -26.03
CA PHE A 27 11.25 -14.79 -27.17
C PHE A 27 11.44 -15.67 -28.42
N ALA A 28 11.35 -17.00 -28.29
CA ALA A 28 11.46 -17.95 -29.41
C ALA A 28 10.15 -18.18 -30.17
N ALA A 29 9.04 -17.53 -29.79
CA ALA A 29 7.77 -17.66 -30.50
C ALA A 29 7.92 -17.22 -31.98
N PRO A 30 7.48 -18.03 -32.96
CA PRO A 30 7.63 -17.72 -34.37
C PRO A 30 6.85 -16.44 -34.70
N ARG A 31 7.54 -15.43 -35.20
CA ARG A 31 6.97 -14.17 -35.71
C ARG A 31 5.93 -14.46 -36.78
N ARG A 32 4.66 -14.53 -36.41
CA ARG A 32 3.55 -14.47 -37.38
C ARG A 32 3.49 -13.02 -37.91
N ARG A 33 4.10 -12.83 -39.07
CA ARG A 33 4.05 -11.56 -39.79
C ARG A 33 2.61 -11.37 -40.31
N GLY A 34 1.91 -10.32 -39.87
CA GLY A 34 0.74 -9.81 -40.57
C GLY A 34 -0.39 -9.20 -39.78
N VAL A 35 -0.64 -9.58 -38.54
CA VAL A 35 -1.86 -9.13 -37.80
C VAL A 35 -1.55 -8.00 -36.79
N PHE A 36 -0.41 -8.01 -36.16
CA PHE A 36 -0.05 -7.05 -35.13
C PHE A 36 0.00 -5.59 -35.61
N PRO A 37 0.63 -5.24 -36.76
CA PRO A 37 0.61 -3.86 -37.27
C PRO A 37 -0.80 -3.39 -37.67
N LEU A 38 -1.68 -4.30 -38.10
CA LEU A 38 -3.05 -3.97 -38.47
C LEU A 38 -3.89 -3.61 -37.24
N VAL A 39 -3.73 -4.36 -36.13
CA VAL A 39 -4.40 -4.08 -34.85
C VAL A 39 -3.92 -2.75 -34.26
N CYS A 40 -2.62 -2.49 -34.28
CA CYS A 40 -2.07 -1.20 -33.83
C CYS A 40 -2.56 0.00 -34.66
N ALA A 41 -2.69 -0.16 -35.99
CA ALA A 41 -3.23 0.87 -36.86
C ALA A 41 -4.72 1.15 -36.58
N LEU A 42 -5.52 0.12 -36.34
CA LEU A 42 -6.93 0.26 -35.97
C LEU A 42 -7.13 0.95 -34.61
N LEU A 43 -6.29 0.64 -33.61
CA LEU A 43 -6.33 1.29 -32.31
C LEU A 43 -5.92 2.77 -32.38
N LEU A 44 -4.92 3.12 -33.20
CA LEU A 44 -4.53 4.50 -33.45
C LEU A 44 -5.63 5.34 -34.13
N VAL A 45 -6.34 4.77 -35.11
CA VAL A 45 -7.45 5.43 -35.80
C VAL A 45 -8.65 5.63 -34.84
N SER A 46 -8.93 4.66 -33.95
CA SER A 46 -10.01 4.82 -32.96
C SER A 46 -9.69 5.87 -31.89
N MET A 47 -8.42 6.02 -31.48
CA MET A 47 -8.00 7.09 -30.56
C MET A 47 -8.07 8.48 -31.18
N LEU A 48 -7.73 8.63 -32.47
CA LEU A 48 -7.81 9.91 -33.16
C LEU A 48 -9.25 10.33 -33.48
N GLY A 49 -10.17 9.36 -33.63
CA GLY A 49 -11.60 9.62 -33.89
C GLY A 49 -12.36 10.18 -32.68
N SER A 50 -11.89 9.94 -31.46
CA SER A 50 -12.57 10.41 -30.23
C SER A 50 -12.27 11.88 -29.85
N LEU A 51 -11.37 12.56 -30.54
CA LEU A 51 -11.01 13.96 -30.26
C LEU A 51 -11.89 15.02 -30.95
N VAL A 52 -12.88 14.61 -31.77
CA VAL A 52 -13.68 15.55 -32.59
C VAL A 52 -15.13 15.73 -32.14
N ALA A 53 -15.60 15.03 -31.09
CA ALA A 53 -16.99 15.09 -30.67
C ALA A 53 -17.15 15.51 -29.20
N CYS A 54 -16.94 16.79 -28.91
CA CYS A 54 -17.44 17.40 -27.67
C CYS A 54 -17.79 18.86 -27.87
N ARG A 55 -19.03 19.13 -28.30
CA ARG A 55 -19.74 20.37 -27.99
C ARG A 55 -21.25 20.20 -28.24
N THR A 56 -21.96 19.81 -27.19
CA THR A 56 -23.32 20.32 -26.91
C THR A 56 -23.74 19.87 -25.52
N ALA A 57 -24.01 20.83 -24.65
CA ALA A 57 -24.61 20.60 -23.35
C ALA A 57 -26.13 20.42 -23.50
N PRO A 58 -26.73 19.49 -22.79
CA PRO A 58 -28.16 19.56 -22.53
C PRO A 58 -28.48 19.93 -21.07
N THR A 59 -29.47 20.78 -20.98
CA THR A 59 -30.17 21.33 -19.87
C THR A 59 -30.72 20.27 -18.89
N SER A 60 -30.61 20.60 -17.61
CA SER A 60 -31.08 19.88 -16.43
C SER A 60 -32.57 19.52 -16.45
N ALA A 61 -32.90 18.29 -16.03
CA ALA A 61 -34.20 17.87 -15.54
C ALA A 61 -34.09 17.31 -14.12
N PRO A 62 -35.10 17.38 -13.26
CA PRO A 62 -35.00 17.26 -11.82
C PRO A 62 -34.85 15.82 -11.34
N SER A 63 -33.87 15.63 -10.46
CA SER A 63 -33.55 14.40 -9.75
C SER A 63 -34.65 14.04 -8.75
N SER A 64 -35.25 12.88 -8.91
CA SER A 64 -36.02 12.20 -7.85
C SER A 64 -35.03 11.58 -6.89
N GLY A 65 -35.09 11.95 -5.61
CA GLY A 65 -34.18 11.53 -4.56
C GLY A 65 -34.14 10.01 -4.37
N GLN A 66 -32.97 9.48 -4.56
CA GLN A 66 -32.57 8.16 -4.09
C GLN A 66 -31.76 8.36 -2.79
N PRO A 67 -31.98 7.58 -1.74
CA PRO A 67 -31.23 7.74 -0.52
C PRO A 67 -29.75 7.48 -0.83
N GLU A 68 -28.92 8.47 -0.52
CA GLU A 68 -27.47 8.43 -0.57
C GLU A 68 -26.98 7.32 0.39
N PRO A 69 -26.06 6.42 -0.01
CA PRO A 69 -25.50 5.45 0.92
C PRO A 69 -24.82 6.23 2.04
N THR A 70 -25.15 5.89 3.26
CA THR A 70 -24.56 6.48 4.46
C THR A 70 -23.06 6.07 4.47
N ILE A 71 -22.23 6.92 3.89
CA ILE A 71 -20.78 6.83 4.07
C ILE A 71 -20.56 6.98 5.57
N SER A 72 -19.98 5.99 6.22
CA SER A 72 -19.49 6.09 7.61
C SER A 72 -18.78 7.43 7.74
N ALA A 73 -19.15 8.22 8.75
CA ALA A 73 -18.51 9.50 8.98
C ALA A 73 -16.99 9.29 9.05
N PRO A 74 -16.19 10.16 8.41
CA PRO A 74 -14.73 10.04 8.50
C PRO A 74 -14.35 10.05 9.99
N LEU A 75 -13.43 9.15 10.36
CA LEU A 75 -12.87 9.11 11.71
C LEU A 75 -12.22 10.47 12.03
N PRO A 76 -12.30 10.94 13.28
CA PRO A 76 -11.63 12.16 13.66
C PRO A 76 -10.11 11.99 13.44
N THR A 77 -9.49 12.96 12.79
CA THR A 77 -8.03 12.99 12.63
C THR A 77 -7.39 13.70 13.79
N VAL A 78 -6.41 13.08 14.44
CA VAL A 78 -5.66 13.62 15.56
C VAL A 78 -4.23 13.90 15.13
N SER A 79 -3.69 15.06 15.53
CA SER A 79 -2.26 15.35 15.37
C SER A 79 -1.52 14.91 16.63
N LEU A 80 -0.41 14.20 16.44
CA LEU A 80 0.44 13.76 17.53
C LEU A 80 1.04 14.98 18.29
N PRO A 81 1.05 14.95 19.63
CA PRO A 81 1.83 15.93 20.40
C PRO A 81 3.33 15.69 20.15
N ALA A 82 4.10 16.78 20.04
CA ALA A 82 5.54 16.65 20.00
C ALA A 82 6.06 16.11 21.34
N LEU A 83 6.89 15.07 21.31
CA LEU A 83 7.54 14.56 22.52
C LEU A 83 8.54 15.59 23.09
N PRO A 84 8.77 15.56 24.41
CA PRO A 84 9.77 16.43 25.03
C PRO A 84 11.17 16.09 24.51
N VAL A 85 12.00 17.10 24.28
CA VAL A 85 13.39 16.91 23.85
C VAL A 85 14.22 16.39 25.04
N THR A 86 14.49 15.09 25.04
CA THR A 86 15.42 14.43 25.96
C THR A 86 16.78 14.23 25.28
N GLU A 87 17.84 13.85 26.04
CA GLU A 87 19.13 13.47 25.42
C GLU A 87 18.94 12.27 24.48
N GLU A 88 18.17 11.27 24.87
CA GLU A 88 17.85 10.08 24.09
C GLU A 88 17.20 10.46 22.75
N ASN A 89 16.14 11.28 22.76
CA ASN A 89 15.50 11.72 21.52
C ASN A 89 16.44 12.54 20.63
N ARG A 90 17.43 13.25 21.22
CA ARG A 90 18.43 13.99 20.44
C ARG A 90 19.40 13.07 19.72
N ASP A 91 19.86 12.01 20.37
CA ASP A 91 20.75 11.03 19.78
C ASP A 91 20.03 10.24 18.68
N THR A 92 18.78 9.85 18.92
CA THR A 92 17.88 9.21 17.95
C THR A 92 17.64 10.09 16.72
N ARG A 93 17.33 11.35 16.89
CA ARG A 93 17.14 12.30 15.76
C ARG A 93 18.43 12.52 14.98
N THR A 94 19.60 12.47 15.65
CA THR A 94 20.91 12.55 14.98
C THR A 94 21.14 11.32 14.10
N LEU A 95 20.82 10.13 14.59
CA LEU A 95 20.88 8.89 13.80
C LEU A 95 19.93 8.96 12.59
N TYR A 96 18.69 9.38 12.80
CA TYR A 96 17.71 9.53 11.72
C TYR A 96 18.15 10.55 10.66
N ALA A 97 18.76 11.66 11.08
CA ALA A 97 19.31 12.64 10.15
C ALA A 97 20.46 12.06 9.29
N GLN A 98 21.31 11.21 9.87
CA GLN A 98 22.38 10.52 9.13
C GLN A 98 21.80 9.55 8.09
N VAL A 99 20.80 8.76 8.50
CA VAL A 99 20.08 7.82 7.61
C VAL A 99 19.42 8.55 6.44
N LEU A 100 18.68 9.61 6.73
CA LEU A 100 18.01 10.44 5.73
C LEU A 100 19.01 11.16 4.80
N THR A 101 20.17 11.56 5.30
CA THR A 101 21.26 12.13 4.48
C THR A 101 21.80 11.10 3.51
N THR A 102 22.04 9.87 3.96
CA THR A 102 22.47 8.77 3.09
C THR A 102 21.41 8.46 2.02
N LEU A 103 20.14 8.42 2.40
CA LEU A 103 19.05 8.25 1.44
C LEU A 103 19.01 9.38 0.41
N LEU A 104 19.15 10.64 0.86
CA LEU A 104 19.14 11.81 -0.03
C LEU A 104 20.32 11.85 -1.00
N ASP A 105 21.53 11.51 -0.53
CA ASP A 105 22.77 11.67 -1.28
C ASP A 105 23.10 10.44 -2.14
N GLU A 106 22.76 9.24 -1.67
CA GLU A 106 23.16 7.97 -2.27
C GLU A 106 21.98 7.12 -2.77
N ASN A 107 20.74 7.55 -2.48
CA ASN A 107 19.52 6.78 -2.76
C ASN A 107 19.58 5.37 -2.15
N LEU A 108 20.10 5.26 -0.93
CA LEU A 108 20.19 4.02 -0.18
C LEU A 108 19.22 4.02 0.99
N LEU A 109 18.29 3.07 0.99
CA LEU A 109 17.43 2.79 2.14
C LEU A 109 18.24 2.05 3.20
N PRO A 110 17.98 2.32 4.50
CA PRO A 110 18.69 1.66 5.58
C PRO A 110 18.37 0.16 5.67
N GLY A 111 19.34 -0.63 6.13
CA GLY A 111 19.20 -2.06 6.32
C GLY A 111 19.36 -2.90 5.04
N GLU A 112 18.75 -4.09 5.02
CA GLU A 112 18.84 -5.05 3.91
C GLU A 112 17.91 -4.74 2.72
N ILE A 113 17.19 -3.61 2.79
CA ILE A 113 16.22 -3.20 1.77
C ILE A 113 16.92 -2.62 0.52
N ASN A 114 18.23 -2.64 0.47
CA ASN A 114 18.98 -2.36 -0.75
C ASN A 114 18.66 -3.45 -1.78
N ASP A 115 17.77 -3.13 -2.71
CA ASP A 115 17.29 -4.07 -3.70
C ASP A 115 18.34 -4.31 -4.80
N PRO A 116 19.06 -5.45 -4.77
CA PRO A 116 20.00 -5.82 -5.84
C PRO A 116 19.28 -6.14 -7.16
N GLY A 117 17.93 -6.20 -7.15
CA GLY A 117 17.08 -6.42 -8.33
C GLY A 117 16.80 -5.16 -9.14
N GLY A 118 17.12 -3.96 -8.62
CA GLY A 118 16.95 -2.69 -9.33
C GLY A 118 15.56 -2.08 -9.23
N TYR A 119 14.73 -2.49 -8.27
CA TYR A 119 13.40 -1.89 -8.04
C TYR A 119 13.51 -0.51 -7.38
N ILE A 120 14.48 -0.33 -6.47
CA ILE A 120 14.73 0.94 -5.79
C ILE A 120 15.34 1.98 -6.74
N GLY A 121 16.02 1.53 -7.76
CA GLY A 121 16.50 2.40 -8.80
C GLY A 121 17.95 2.82 -8.70
N THR A 122 18.45 3.38 -9.80
CA THR A 122 19.70 4.11 -9.84
C THR A 122 19.53 5.45 -9.14
N VAL A 123 20.62 6.03 -8.64
CA VAL A 123 20.62 7.33 -7.96
C VAL A 123 19.71 8.31 -8.69
N ALA A 124 18.60 8.69 -8.06
CA ALA A 124 17.75 9.75 -8.56
C ALA A 124 18.53 11.07 -8.49
N GLU A 125 18.22 11.99 -9.40
CA GLU A 125 18.72 13.36 -9.25
C GLU A 125 18.28 13.90 -7.90
N ARG A 126 19.16 14.63 -7.21
CA ARG A 126 18.92 15.10 -5.83
C ARG A 126 17.60 15.88 -5.70
N GLU A 127 17.22 16.63 -6.73
CA GLU A 127 15.97 17.36 -6.78
C GLU A 127 14.74 16.42 -6.81
N ALA A 128 14.85 15.29 -7.48
CA ALA A 128 13.77 14.29 -7.52
C ALA A 128 13.58 13.60 -6.16
N MET A 129 14.61 13.52 -5.34
CA MET A 129 14.49 12.93 -3.99
C MET A 129 13.50 13.68 -3.09
N ALA A 130 13.18 14.95 -3.38
CA ALA A 130 12.16 15.72 -2.67
C ALA A 130 10.72 15.20 -2.88
N GLU A 131 10.48 14.26 -3.80
CA GLU A 131 9.22 13.54 -3.89
C GLU A 131 9.03 12.56 -2.74
N ASN A 132 10.13 12.03 -2.18
CA ASN A 132 10.10 11.22 -0.97
C ASN A 132 9.75 12.07 0.25
N ARG A 133 9.21 11.42 1.26
CA ARG A 133 8.78 12.08 2.50
C ARG A 133 9.30 11.30 3.71
N PHE A 134 9.46 12.01 4.81
CA PHE A 134 9.72 11.40 6.10
C PHE A 134 8.93 12.10 7.20
N ALA A 135 8.73 11.41 8.30
CA ALA A 135 8.20 11.97 9.55
C ALA A 135 8.98 11.37 10.72
N VAL A 136 9.13 12.14 11.80
CA VAL A 136 9.71 11.67 13.07
C VAL A 136 8.72 12.01 14.16
N CYS A 137 8.14 10.97 14.76
CA CYS A 137 7.11 11.08 15.81
C CYS A 137 6.89 9.71 16.45
N ASP A 138 6.31 9.70 17.64
CA ASP A 138 5.87 8.49 18.34
C ASP A 138 4.59 7.95 17.64
N VAL A 139 4.75 6.91 16.84
CA VAL A 139 3.68 6.35 16.00
C VAL A 139 2.94 5.22 16.73
N ASP A 140 3.64 4.44 17.54
CA ASP A 140 3.11 3.25 18.22
C ASP A 140 2.67 3.52 19.66
N GLY A 141 2.98 4.71 20.21
CA GLY A 141 2.56 5.16 21.52
C GLY A 141 3.44 4.64 22.66
N ASP A 142 4.67 4.19 22.38
CA ASP A 142 5.61 3.68 23.37
C ASP A 142 6.42 4.79 24.08
N GLY A 143 6.34 6.01 23.57
CA GLY A 143 7.01 7.21 24.12
C GLY A 143 8.38 7.51 23.49
N ARG A 144 8.79 6.75 22.48
CA ARG A 144 9.97 7.01 21.64
C ARG A 144 9.52 7.57 20.29
N GLU A 145 10.44 8.12 19.52
CA GLU A 145 10.13 8.63 18.18
C GLU A 145 10.61 7.65 17.13
N GLU A 146 9.73 7.22 16.23
CA GLU A 146 10.04 6.44 15.05
C GLU A 146 10.37 7.35 13.86
N LEU A 147 11.16 6.81 12.94
CA LEU A 147 11.39 7.37 11.61
C LEU A 147 10.46 6.69 10.60
N ALA A 148 9.45 7.39 10.15
CA ALA A 148 8.62 6.99 9.02
C ALA A 148 9.20 7.53 7.71
N ILE A 149 9.34 6.68 6.69
CA ILE A 149 9.81 7.06 5.35
C ILE A 149 8.77 6.62 4.31
N GLN A 150 8.36 7.53 3.42
CA GLN A 150 7.66 7.21 2.18
C GLN A 150 8.64 7.34 1.02
N TYR A 151 9.11 6.20 0.49
CA TYR A 151 9.98 6.13 -0.68
C TYR A 151 9.14 5.98 -1.95
N LEU A 152 9.02 7.06 -2.71
CA LEU A 152 8.15 7.19 -3.87
C LEU A 152 8.91 7.27 -5.20
N THR A 153 10.24 7.47 -5.16
CA THR A 153 11.09 7.65 -6.35
C THR A 153 11.65 6.33 -6.89
N ALA A 154 11.00 5.22 -6.59
CA ALA A 154 11.36 3.93 -7.17
C ALA A 154 11.18 3.92 -8.69
N ASN A 155 12.00 3.14 -9.41
CA ASN A 155 11.91 3.00 -10.87
C ASN A 155 10.56 2.49 -11.36
N MET A 156 9.82 1.81 -10.52
CA MET A 156 8.49 1.28 -10.81
C MET A 156 7.65 1.30 -9.53
N VAL A 157 6.34 1.38 -9.70
CA VAL A 157 5.38 1.45 -8.59
C VAL A 157 5.57 0.32 -7.57
N ALA A 158 5.92 -0.89 -8.02
CA ALA A 158 6.17 -2.03 -7.14
C ALA A 158 7.40 -1.87 -6.22
N GLY A 159 8.28 -0.91 -6.48
CA GLY A 159 9.43 -0.57 -5.64
C GLY A 159 9.15 0.57 -4.66
N MET A 160 7.98 1.21 -4.72
CA MET A 160 7.59 2.22 -3.74
C MET A 160 7.34 1.54 -2.39
N GLN A 161 7.80 2.16 -1.31
CA GLN A 161 7.71 1.61 0.04
C GLN A 161 7.38 2.68 1.06
N ALA A 162 6.64 2.29 2.08
CA ALA A 162 6.55 3.01 3.34
C ALA A 162 7.19 2.15 4.42
N LEU A 163 8.10 2.75 5.15
CA LEU A 163 8.98 2.09 6.11
C LEU A 163 8.86 2.80 7.45
N LEU A 164 8.85 2.03 8.52
CA LEU A 164 8.88 2.55 9.87
C LEU A 164 10.09 1.95 10.60
N TYR A 165 10.93 2.79 11.15
CA TYR A 165 12.12 2.41 11.88
C TYR A 165 12.08 2.96 13.29
N ASP A 166 12.54 2.15 14.22
CA ASP A 166 12.88 2.56 15.59
C ASP A 166 14.34 2.27 15.90
N THR A 167 14.80 2.65 17.07
CA THR A 167 16.12 2.33 17.61
C THR A 167 16.07 1.09 18.49
N ASP A 168 17.00 0.17 18.27
CA ASP A 168 17.16 -1.02 19.13
C ASP A 168 17.85 -0.67 20.47
N GLU A 169 17.93 -1.62 21.39
CA GLU A 169 18.57 -1.47 22.71
C GLU A 169 20.05 -1.03 22.65
N ASN A 170 20.72 -1.18 21.51
CA ASN A 170 22.10 -0.80 21.27
C ASN A 170 22.22 0.56 20.56
N GLY A 171 21.10 1.25 20.31
CA GLY A 171 21.03 2.48 19.54
C GLY A 171 21.22 2.28 18.03
N GLY A 172 21.04 1.05 17.53
CA GLY A 172 21.01 0.73 16.12
C GLY A 172 19.61 0.94 15.52
N LEU A 173 19.56 1.14 14.20
CA LEU A 173 18.29 1.28 13.49
C LEU A 173 17.64 -0.10 13.29
N ARG A 174 16.35 -0.23 13.63
CA ARG A 174 15.56 -1.43 13.44
C ARG A 174 14.31 -1.14 12.61
N LEU A 175 14.08 -1.94 11.57
CA LEU A 175 12.85 -1.88 10.79
C LEU A 175 11.72 -2.56 11.54
N GLN A 176 10.67 -1.79 11.89
CA GLN A 176 9.46 -2.30 12.56
C GLN A 176 8.37 -2.68 11.55
N PHE A 177 8.29 -1.97 10.41
CA PHE A 177 7.22 -2.14 9.43
C PHE A 177 7.67 -1.74 8.03
N SER A 178 7.16 -2.46 7.01
CA SER A 178 7.39 -2.16 5.60
C SER A 178 6.21 -2.61 4.74
N GLU A 179 5.61 -1.67 3.99
CA GLU A 179 4.49 -1.92 3.09
C GLU A 179 4.47 -0.92 1.92
N PHE A 180 3.52 -1.10 0.99
CA PHE A 180 3.25 -0.13 -0.06
C PHE A 180 2.78 1.21 0.55
N PRO A 181 3.18 2.40 0.02
CA PRO A 181 2.96 3.69 0.69
C PRO A 181 1.53 4.23 0.57
N ASN A 182 0.54 3.40 0.84
CA ASN A 182 -0.86 3.73 0.96
C ASN A 182 -1.33 3.39 2.38
N LEU A 183 -0.91 4.20 3.37
CA LEU A 183 -1.08 3.91 4.79
C LEU A 183 -2.01 4.90 5.47
N THR A 184 -2.82 4.37 6.38
CA THR A 184 -3.51 5.14 7.42
C THR A 184 -3.02 4.66 8.78
N PHE A 185 -2.53 5.59 9.58
CA PHE A 185 -2.08 5.34 10.95
C PHE A 185 -3.19 5.69 11.94
N TYR A 186 -3.26 4.97 13.05
CA TYR A 186 -4.25 5.18 14.11
C TYR A 186 -3.60 5.38 15.46
N ASP A 187 -4.24 6.15 16.35
CA ASP A 187 -3.75 6.52 17.68
C ASP A 187 -3.70 5.37 18.69
N ASN A 188 -4.16 4.19 18.30
CA ASN A 188 -4.07 2.96 19.09
C ASN A 188 -2.94 2.02 18.60
N GLY A 189 -2.01 2.51 17.79
CA GLY A 189 -0.90 1.72 17.25
C GLY A 189 -1.30 0.79 16.10
N ALA A 190 -2.46 0.97 15.49
CA ALA A 190 -2.83 0.23 14.30
C ALA A 190 -2.38 0.95 13.00
N ILE A 191 -2.09 0.18 11.96
CA ILE A 191 -1.80 0.68 10.61
C ILE A 191 -2.69 -0.07 9.61
N GLN A 192 -3.46 0.67 8.81
CA GLN A 192 -4.15 0.14 7.65
C GLN A 192 -3.28 0.38 6.42
N ALA A 193 -2.82 -0.71 5.78
CA ALA A 193 -2.00 -0.68 4.58
C ALA A 193 -2.83 -1.07 3.35
N GLY A 194 -3.19 -0.09 2.53
CA GLY A 194 -3.89 -0.31 1.26
C GLY A 194 -2.97 -1.02 0.27
N TRP A 195 -3.50 -2.04 -0.41
CA TRP A 195 -2.71 -2.80 -1.38
C TRP A 195 -2.25 -1.93 -2.55
N SER A 196 -1.19 -2.31 -3.23
CA SER A 196 -0.68 -1.60 -4.41
C SER A 196 -1.64 -1.64 -5.61
N HIS A 197 -2.61 -2.55 -5.61
CA HIS A 197 -3.63 -2.70 -6.63
C HIS A 197 -4.88 -3.38 -6.05
N ASN A 198 -6.04 -3.17 -6.66
CA ASN A 198 -7.25 -3.92 -6.37
C ASN A 198 -7.50 -4.99 -7.45
N GLN A 199 -8.33 -6.00 -7.13
CA GLN A 199 -8.70 -7.05 -8.08
C GLN A 199 -9.75 -6.59 -9.11
N GLY A 200 -10.24 -5.35 -9.02
CA GLY A 200 -11.22 -4.79 -9.91
C GLY A 200 -12.65 -5.32 -9.71
N LEU A 201 -12.94 -5.96 -8.58
CA LEU A 201 -14.25 -6.49 -8.25
C LEU A 201 -15.08 -5.57 -7.35
N ALA A 202 -14.42 -4.66 -6.65
CA ALA A 202 -15.00 -3.90 -5.56
C ALA A 202 -15.33 -2.44 -5.90
N GLY A 203 -15.15 -1.99 -7.13
CA GLY A 203 -15.39 -0.59 -7.50
C GLY A 203 -14.49 0.35 -6.71
N ASP A 204 -15.09 1.20 -5.88
CA ASP A 204 -14.38 2.21 -5.08
C ASP A 204 -13.79 1.66 -3.78
N PHE A 205 -14.13 0.43 -3.37
CA PHE A 205 -13.51 -0.19 -2.21
C PHE A 205 -12.06 -0.59 -2.54
N TRP A 206 -11.11 -0.13 -1.74
CA TRP A 206 -9.70 -0.48 -1.89
C TRP A 206 -9.30 -1.53 -0.87
N PRO A 207 -8.78 -2.71 -1.31
CA PRO A 207 -8.34 -3.76 -0.41
C PRO A 207 -7.16 -3.31 0.44
N TYR A 208 -7.10 -3.83 1.67
CA TYR A 208 -6.04 -3.47 2.61
C TYR A 208 -5.71 -4.62 3.57
N THR A 209 -4.54 -4.53 4.18
CA THR A 209 -4.10 -5.33 5.33
C THR A 209 -4.10 -4.46 6.57
N LEU A 210 -4.55 -4.99 7.69
CA LEU A 210 -4.53 -4.33 8.98
C LEU A 210 -3.40 -4.90 9.83
N TYR A 211 -2.59 -4.02 10.38
CA TYR A 211 -1.49 -4.32 11.28
C TYR A 211 -1.74 -3.71 12.63
N VAL A 212 -1.24 -4.34 13.70
CA VAL A 212 -1.22 -3.79 15.04
C VAL A 212 0.17 -3.89 15.62
N TYR A 213 0.56 -2.89 16.39
CA TYR A 213 1.80 -2.91 17.13
C TYR A 213 1.76 -3.96 18.23
N ASP A 214 2.83 -4.72 18.34
CA ASP A 214 3.04 -5.72 19.39
C ASP A 214 4.21 -5.27 20.29
N PRO A 215 3.95 -4.77 21.48
CA PRO A 215 4.99 -4.26 22.37
C PRO A 215 5.96 -5.33 22.91
N GLU A 216 5.60 -6.63 22.81
CA GLU A 216 6.50 -7.71 23.24
C GLU A 216 7.61 -7.95 22.22
N SER A 217 7.31 -7.90 20.96
CA SER A 217 8.27 -8.05 19.86
C SER A 217 8.82 -6.73 19.36
N ASP A 218 8.16 -5.61 19.70
CA ASP A 218 8.40 -4.26 19.20
C ASP A 218 8.37 -4.22 17.66
N LEU A 219 7.35 -4.85 17.11
CA LEU A 219 7.09 -4.98 15.67
C LEU A 219 5.60 -4.85 15.38
N TYR A 220 5.27 -4.49 14.16
CA TYR A 220 3.90 -4.58 13.66
C TYR A 220 3.60 -5.98 13.15
N ARG A 221 2.51 -6.57 13.63
CA ARG A 221 2.00 -7.86 13.14
C ARG A 221 0.73 -7.69 12.35
N ASP A 222 0.61 -8.42 11.27
CA ASP A 222 -0.61 -8.59 10.49
C ASP A 222 -1.70 -9.26 11.34
N VAL A 223 -2.90 -8.69 11.32
CA VAL A 223 -4.10 -9.24 11.99
C VAL A 223 -5.18 -9.62 10.98
N GLY A 224 -4.94 -9.40 9.72
CA GLY A 224 -5.78 -9.82 8.61
C GLY A 224 -5.87 -8.80 7.48
N SER A 225 -6.40 -9.27 6.36
CA SER A 225 -6.62 -8.46 5.17
C SER A 225 -8.07 -8.52 4.75
N VAL A 226 -8.52 -7.54 3.99
CA VAL A 226 -9.84 -7.52 3.41
C VAL A 226 -9.82 -7.09 1.96
N ASP A 227 -10.56 -7.82 1.14
CA ASP A 227 -10.97 -7.42 -0.20
C ASP A 227 -12.50 -7.46 -0.29
N ALA A 228 -13.08 -6.85 -1.30
CA ALA A 228 -14.53 -6.80 -1.45
C ALA A 228 -14.96 -7.12 -2.90
N TRP A 229 -16.23 -7.46 -3.03
CA TRP A 229 -16.89 -7.64 -4.32
C TRP A 229 -18.18 -6.80 -4.33
N SER A 230 -18.27 -5.87 -5.29
CA SER A 230 -19.45 -5.05 -5.51
C SER A 230 -20.34 -5.65 -6.59
N ARG A 231 -21.63 -5.83 -6.26
CA ARG A 231 -22.66 -6.29 -7.20
C ARG A 231 -22.79 -5.36 -8.40
N ASP A 232 -22.74 -4.06 -8.16
CA ASP A 232 -22.98 -3.05 -9.20
C ASP A 232 -21.78 -2.98 -10.18
N TYR A 233 -20.57 -3.25 -9.69
CA TYR A 233 -19.38 -3.25 -10.50
C TYR A 233 -19.18 -4.57 -11.27
N GLN A 234 -19.42 -5.71 -10.61
CA GLN A 234 -19.29 -7.05 -11.19
C GLN A 234 -20.51 -7.91 -10.80
N PRO A 235 -21.65 -7.82 -11.52
CA PRO A 235 -22.86 -8.53 -11.16
C PRO A 235 -22.82 -10.04 -11.44
N GLN A 236 -21.94 -10.50 -12.35
CA GLN A 236 -21.87 -11.92 -12.73
C GLN A 236 -21.28 -12.76 -11.60
N ASN A 237 -22.02 -13.78 -11.19
CA ASN A 237 -21.68 -14.69 -10.09
C ASN A 237 -21.55 -14.02 -8.71
N TYR A 238 -22.11 -12.81 -8.56
CA TYR A 238 -22.17 -12.15 -7.26
C TYR A 238 -22.92 -13.04 -6.24
N PRO A 239 -22.35 -13.26 -5.02
CA PRO A 239 -22.93 -14.17 -4.03
C PRO A 239 -24.07 -13.46 -3.26
N ALA A 240 -25.21 -13.25 -3.92
CA ALA A 240 -26.33 -12.48 -3.40
C ALA A 240 -26.93 -13.06 -2.10
N ASP A 241 -26.81 -14.36 -1.86
CA ASP A 241 -27.31 -14.99 -0.62
C ASP A 241 -26.46 -14.59 0.61
N THR A 242 -25.24 -14.11 0.41
CA THR A 242 -24.36 -13.61 1.47
C THR A 242 -24.65 -12.17 1.82
N ASP A 243 -25.05 -11.34 0.85
CA ASP A 243 -25.38 -9.90 1.03
C ASP A 243 -26.73 -9.73 1.76
N THR A 244 -26.77 -10.10 3.03
CA THR A 244 -27.99 -10.03 3.85
C THR A 244 -28.31 -8.61 4.31
N SER A 245 -27.32 -7.73 4.36
CA SER A 245 -27.47 -6.29 4.61
C SER A 245 -28.08 -5.55 3.41
N GLY A 246 -27.95 -6.12 2.20
CA GLY A 246 -28.46 -5.52 0.97
C GLY A 246 -27.65 -4.31 0.47
N THR A 247 -26.43 -4.12 0.97
CA THR A 247 -25.56 -3.00 0.57
C THR A 247 -25.01 -3.13 -0.84
N GLY A 248 -25.08 -4.33 -1.43
CA GLY A 248 -24.48 -4.63 -2.72
C GLY A 248 -23.00 -4.94 -2.64
N PHE A 249 -22.47 -5.14 -1.42
CA PHE A 249 -21.10 -5.58 -1.16
C PHE A 249 -21.06 -6.87 -0.36
N VAL A 250 -20.10 -7.71 -0.68
CA VAL A 250 -19.65 -8.81 0.18
C VAL A 250 -18.13 -8.71 0.35
N TYR A 251 -17.63 -9.20 1.47
CA TYR A 251 -16.25 -9.00 1.88
C TYR A 251 -15.55 -10.34 2.06
N TYR A 252 -14.26 -10.40 1.70
CA TYR A 252 -13.37 -11.52 1.92
C TYR A 252 -12.38 -11.11 3.00
N VAL A 253 -12.61 -11.56 4.23
CA VAL A 253 -11.79 -11.21 5.39
C VAL A 253 -10.80 -12.35 5.67
N TYR A 254 -9.51 -12.08 5.47
CA TYR A 254 -8.40 -13.01 5.67
C TYR A 254 -7.83 -12.78 7.07
N ARG A 255 -8.16 -13.64 8.01
CA ARG A 255 -7.70 -13.55 9.42
C ARG A 255 -6.37 -14.29 9.67
N ASP A 256 -5.92 -15.07 8.71
CA ASP A 256 -4.67 -15.83 8.74
C ASP A 256 -4.08 -15.87 7.33
N MET A 257 -2.88 -15.28 7.16
CA MET A 257 -2.15 -15.23 5.89
C MET A 257 -1.72 -16.62 5.38
N GLY A 258 -1.81 -17.66 6.21
CA GLY A 258 -1.64 -19.07 5.78
C GLY A 258 -2.84 -19.63 5.02
N THR A 259 -3.97 -18.94 4.98
CA THR A 259 -5.18 -19.37 4.26
C THR A 259 -5.02 -19.14 2.77
N GLU A 260 -5.12 -20.19 1.95
CA GLU A 260 -5.03 -20.06 0.49
C GLU A 260 -6.14 -19.13 -0.06
N TYR A 261 -5.73 -18.16 -0.85
CA TYR A 261 -6.63 -17.28 -1.63
C TYR A 261 -7.59 -18.13 -2.46
N GLY A 262 -8.91 -17.96 -2.27
CA GLY A 262 -9.94 -18.69 -3.00
C GLY A 262 -10.62 -19.81 -2.19
N LEU A 263 -10.17 -20.11 -0.98
CA LEU A 263 -10.87 -21.02 -0.06
C LEU A 263 -11.80 -20.27 0.92
N LEU A 264 -11.73 -18.94 0.94
CA LEU A 264 -12.56 -18.11 1.81
C LEU A 264 -13.97 -17.97 1.24
N SER A 265 -14.94 -18.14 2.09
CA SER A 265 -16.31 -17.73 1.80
C SER A 265 -16.44 -16.23 2.07
N PRO A 266 -17.15 -15.49 1.19
CA PRO A 266 -17.46 -14.10 1.46
C PRO A 266 -18.37 -13.97 2.68
N VAL A 267 -18.26 -12.83 3.36
CA VAL A 267 -19.09 -12.46 4.51
C VAL A 267 -19.90 -11.21 4.20
N ASP A 268 -20.98 -10.99 4.96
CA ASP A 268 -21.79 -9.76 4.89
C ASP A 268 -21.04 -8.58 5.51
N GLU A 269 -21.49 -7.36 5.20
CA GLU A 269 -20.93 -6.11 5.73
C GLU A 269 -20.89 -6.08 7.26
N GLY A 270 -21.92 -6.60 7.94
CA GLY A 270 -21.95 -6.65 9.40
C GLY A 270 -20.82 -7.45 10.02
N GLU A 271 -20.45 -8.56 9.40
CA GLU A 271 -19.34 -9.43 9.87
C GLU A 271 -17.95 -8.81 9.56
N TYR A 272 -17.83 -8.15 8.41
CA TYR A 272 -16.65 -7.36 8.08
C TYR A 272 -16.44 -6.22 9.07
N LEU A 273 -17.48 -5.43 9.36
CA LEU A 273 -17.42 -4.33 10.30
C LEU A 273 -17.09 -4.81 11.72
N GLN A 274 -17.65 -5.95 12.15
CA GLN A 274 -17.31 -6.55 13.44
C GLN A 274 -15.82 -6.89 13.53
N TRP A 275 -15.25 -7.51 12.49
CA TRP A 275 -13.80 -7.78 12.45
C TRP A 275 -12.98 -6.49 12.52
N ARG A 276 -13.37 -5.46 11.78
CA ARG A 276 -12.67 -4.17 11.78
C ARG A 276 -12.72 -3.49 13.14
N GLU A 277 -13.86 -3.52 13.81
CA GLU A 277 -14.08 -2.97 15.15
C GLU A 277 -13.26 -3.68 16.24
N GLU A 278 -12.90 -4.95 16.07
CA GLU A 278 -12.01 -5.66 17.00
C GLU A 278 -10.67 -4.93 17.19
N TYR A 279 -10.21 -4.19 16.18
CA TYR A 279 -8.90 -3.54 16.17
C TYR A 279 -8.97 -2.00 16.14
N LEU A 280 -10.05 -1.44 15.61
CA LEU A 280 -10.17 0.02 15.38
C LEU A 280 -11.28 0.68 16.20
N ALA A 281 -11.93 -0.04 17.14
CA ALA A 281 -12.97 0.57 17.96
C ALA A 281 -12.47 1.78 18.74
N GLY A 282 -13.04 2.94 18.47
CA GLY A 282 -12.68 4.20 19.15
C GLY A 282 -11.34 4.81 18.75
N ALA A 283 -10.60 4.18 17.84
CA ALA A 283 -9.35 4.74 17.33
C ALA A 283 -9.61 5.95 16.42
N ALA A 284 -8.72 6.93 16.48
CA ALA A 284 -8.69 8.07 15.58
C ALA A 284 -7.53 7.98 14.59
N GLU A 285 -7.72 8.49 13.37
CA GLU A 285 -6.64 8.56 12.40
C GLU A 285 -5.56 9.55 12.86
N LEU A 286 -4.30 9.14 12.77
CA LEU A 286 -3.14 9.97 13.06
C LEU A 286 -2.66 10.71 11.81
N ALA A 287 -2.54 12.02 11.89
CA ALA A 287 -1.84 12.83 10.90
C ALA A 287 -0.36 12.92 11.25
N LEU A 288 0.48 12.13 10.61
CA LEU A 288 1.92 12.22 10.78
C LEU A 288 2.47 13.57 10.23
N PRO A 289 3.49 14.16 10.86
CA PRO A 289 4.08 15.44 10.46
C PRO A 289 5.03 15.27 9.26
N TRP A 290 4.49 14.84 8.12
CA TRP A 290 5.27 14.57 6.91
C TRP A 290 6.02 15.78 6.39
N GLN A 291 7.31 15.59 6.13
CA GLN A 291 8.20 16.56 5.49
C GLN A 291 8.79 15.97 4.21
N THR A 292 9.08 16.81 3.23
CA THR A 292 9.79 16.38 2.00
C THR A 292 11.26 16.09 2.32
N LEU A 293 11.83 15.08 1.65
CA LEU A 293 13.23 14.69 1.84
C LEU A 293 14.18 15.71 1.21
N THR A 294 14.55 16.71 1.98
CA THR A 294 15.48 17.79 1.60
C THR A 294 16.54 17.99 2.68
N ALA A 295 17.71 18.51 2.28
CA ALA A 295 18.78 18.81 3.25
C ALA A 295 18.35 19.80 4.34
N GLU A 296 17.46 20.76 4.01
CA GLU A 296 16.93 21.73 4.96
C GLU A 296 16.08 21.04 6.05
N HIS A 297 15.14 20.19 5.66
CA HIS A 297 14.28 19.48 6.60
C HIS A 297 15.06 18.47 7.45
N ILE A 298 16.07 17.80 6.85
CA ILE A 298 16.96 16.90 7.63
C ILE A 298 17.75 17.68 8.69
N GLN A 299 18.30 18.84 8.33
CA GLN A 299 19.02 19.69 9.31
C GLN A 299 18.11 20.19 10.41
N ALA A 300 16.84 20.46 10.12
CA ALA A 300 15.88 20.92 11.12
C ALA A 300 15.62 19.87 12.22
N LEU A 301 15.76 18.57 11.95
CA LEU A 301 15.61 17.52 12.96
C LEU A 301 16.61 17.67 14.12
N THR A 302 17.86 18.05 13.81
CA THR A 302 18.92 18.19 14.82
C THR A 302 18.98 19.58 15.43
N ALA A 303 18.36 20.59 14.77
CA ALA A 303 18.34 21.97 15.26
C ALA A 303 17.23 22.22 16.28
N ALA A 304 16.21 21.38 16.34
CA ALA A 304 15.04 21.51 17.23
C ALA A 304 15.30 20.94 18.65
N GLY A 305 16.56 20.64 19.02
CA GLY A 305 16.99 20.09 20.30
C GLY A 305 17.58 21.09 21.28
#